data_124a63bad1309819c0d666f1e2b1b963
#
_entry.id   124a63bad1309819c0d666f1e2b1b963
#
_cell.length_a   1.000
_cell.length_b   1.000
_cell.length_c   1.000
_cell.angle_alpha   90.00
_cell.angle_beta   90.00
_cell.angle_gamma   90.00
#
_symmetry.space_group_name_H-M   'P 1'
#
loop_
_entity.id
_entity.type
_entity.pdbx_description
1 polymer ?
#
loop_
_entity_poly.entity_id
_entity_poly.type
_entity_poly.pdbx_seq_one_letter_code
_entity_poly.pdbx_strand_id
1 'polypeptide(L)'
;MNIQANSCDLRSKLPLWILFFFTFYGNSVSAQQMDYYQHINRAEELFVLNHDPSCFKEFNKAFHTKARYFAKDAYIAAQIALYLKDDQKVLLYLKRAFEHGLPFTALTSAPIFQRIETNSIYPKIVQVYQSCQKPTFDAVVRDKIYDQCFKSDSLKFYMGRDSKKIAQFTQYEDSFRDYLKVEFLSKGIFPNENLIGIATDSIYEDFMRRFGHVDPYAAEEKQLFGSTNSIPTEYGLVSKYSFSVLLHSSCSFPNYQKLLYEAVLNGYMQPIEYGLLHETSVSWNQGMKNPHEGCSPLLSDAYYNILGFDPTKSTQTKIDESDTEGMKRVEKNRAAIGMQKYSIDQLKRIDQKNLGIKFFFYFLER
;
A
#
# COMPACT_ATOMS: atom_id res chain seq x y z
N MET A 1 31.73 -61.69 16.31
CA MET A 1 30.35 -61.40 16.08
C MET A 1 30.26 -59.94 15.55
N ASN A 2 30.25 -59.79 14.22
CA ASN A 2 30.22 -58.49 13.57
C ASN A 2 28.75 -58.16 13.24
N ILE A 3 28.25 -57.08 13.83
CA ILE A 3 26.92 -56.54 13.50
C ILE A 3 27.14 -55.38 12.50
N GLN A 4 26.85 -55.62 11.23
CA GLN A 4 26.77 -54.58 10.22
C GLN A 4 25.47 -53.77 10.40
N ALA A 5 25.60 -52.46 10.60
CA ALA A 5 24.49 -51.53 10.62
C ALA A 5 24.15 -51.17 9.17
N ASN A 6 22.99 -51.62 8.68
CA ASN A 6 22.40 -51.17 7.42
C ASN A 6 21.83 -49.77 7.58
N SER A 7 22.48 -48.76 6.99
CA SER A 7 21.91 -47.44 6.83
C SER A 7 20.83 -47.43 5.72
N CYS A 8 19.60 -47.33 6.09
CA CYS A 8 18.49 -47.18 5.19
C CYS A 8 18.46 -45.71 4.67
N ASP A 9 18.95 -45.51 3.44
CA ASP A 9 18.93 -44.19 2.75
C ASP A 9 17.53 -43.94 2.17
N LEU A 10 16.65 -43.35 2.96
CA LEU A 10 15.34 -42.90 2.57
C LEU A 10 15.45 -41.50 1.96
N ARG A 11 16.08 -41.39 0.78
CA ARG A 11 15.87 -40.26 -0.10
C ARG A 11 14.47 -40.38 -0.70
N SER A 12 13.49 -39.78 -0.03
CA SER A 12 12.15 -39.60 -0.57
C SER A 12 12.22 -38.77 -1.85
N LYS A 13 12.08 -39.45 -2.99
CA LYS A 13 11.84 -38.79 -4.28
C LYS A 13 10.47 -38.15 -4.20
N LEU A 14 10.41 -36.88 -3.84
CA LEU A 14 9.22 -36.07 -4.06
C LEU A 14 8.92 -36.12 -5.55
N PRO A 15 7.74 -36.54 -5.98
CA PRO A 15 7.44 -36.71 -7.39
C PRO A 15 7.51 -35.35 -8.08
N LEU A 16 8.24 -35.30 -9.20
CA LEU A 16 8.54 -34.10 -10.00
C LEU A 16 7.28 -33.27 -10.37
N TRP A 17 6.11 -33.91 -10.46
CA TRP A 17 4.85 -33.27 -10.77
C TRP A 17 4.28 -32.41 -9.62
N ILE A 18 4.69 -32.61 -8.36
CA ILE A 18 4.34 -31.72 -7.25
C ILE A 18 5.06 -30.35 -7.43
N LEU A 19 6.32 -30.35 -7.86
CA LEU A 19 7.05 -29.12 -8.22
C LEU A 19 6.43 -28.41 -9.42
N PHE A 20 5.91 -29.16 -10.41
CA PHE A 20 5.23 -28.60 -11.57
C PHE A 20 3.90 -27.92 -11.17
N PHE A 21 3.13 -28.49 -10.26
CA PHE A 21 1.87 -27.87 -9.79
C PHE A 21 2.10 -26.55 -9.08
N PHE A 22 3.12 -26.44 -8.24
CA PHE A 22 3.42 -25.19 -7.53
C PHE A 22 3.88 -24.08 -8.46
N THR A 23 4.63 -24.36 -9.52
CA THR A 23 5.06 -23.35 -10.50
C THR A 23 3.91 -22.88 -11.38
N PHE A 24 2.96 -23.74 -11.77
CA PHE A 24 1.79 -23.33 -12.55
C PHE A 24 0.78 -22.52 -11.74
N TYR A 25 0.55 -22.84 -10.47
CA TYR A 25 -0.36 -22.08 -9.61
C TYR A 25 0.20 -20.68 -9.27
N GLY A 26 1.48 -20.56 -8.98
CA GLY A 26 2.13 -19.28 -8.71
C GLY A 26 2.04 -18.30 -9.90
N ASN A 27 2.33 -18.79 -11.10
CA ASN A 27 2.25 -17.98 -12.32
C ASN A 27 0.83 -17.50 -12.64
N SER A 28 -0.20 -18.29 -12.31
CA SER A 28 -1.59 -17.92 -12.59
C SER A 28 -2.11 -16.79 -11.67
N VAL A 29 -1.71 -16.76 -10.40
CA VAL A 29 -2.12 -15.72 -9.44
C VAL A 29 -1.46 -14.40 -9.80
N SER A 30 -0.17 -14.39 -10.08
CA SER A 30 0.57 -13.18 -10.45
C SER A 30 0.05 -12.56 -11.74
N ALA A 31 -0.29 -13.39 -12.76
CA ALA A 31 -0.90 -12.88 -13.98
C ALA A 31 -2.27 -12.22 -13.72
N GLN A 32 -3.12 -12.84 -12.91
CA GLN A 32 -4.43 -12.28 -12.56
C GLN A 32 -4.32 -10.97 -11.77
N GLN A 33 -3.31 -10.83 -10.92
CA GLN A 33 -3.08 -9.59 -10.17
C GLN A 33 -2.62 -8.47 -11.11
N MET A 34 -1.76 -8.77 -12.08
CA MET A 34 -1.34 -7.79 -13.09
C MET A 34 -2.49 -7.38 -14.00
N ASP A 35 -3.36 -8.31 -14.41
CA ASP A 35 -4.58 -8.02 -15.18
C ASP A 35 -5.51 -7.09 -14.39
N TYR A 36 -5.65 -7.33 -13.07
CA TYR A 36 -6.41 -6.45 -12.19
C TYR A 36 -5.86 -5.02 -12.22
N TYR A 37 -4.56 -4.82 -12.02
CA TYR A 37 -3.95 -3.48 -12.06
C TYR A 37 -4.12 -2.82 -13.43
N GLN A 38 -3.96 -3.56 -14.52
CA GLN A 38 -4.16 -3.04 -15.87
C GLN A 38 -5.60 -2.56 -16.09
N HIS A 39 -6.59 -3.30 -15.62
CA HIS A 39 -8.00 -2.91 -15.73
C HIS A 39 -8.34 -1.70 -14.86
N ILE A 40 -7.83 -1.62 -13.62
CA ILE A 40 -7.98 -0.42 -12.77
C ILE A 40 -7.35 0.79 -13.46
N ASN A 41 -6.10 0.68 -13.90
CA ASN A 41 -5.39 1.75 -14.58
C ASN A 41 -6.13 2.21 -15.85
N ARG A 42 -6.67 1.27 -16.62
CA ARG A 42 -7.44 1.60 -17.83
C ARG A 42 -8.77 2.27 -17.50
N ALA A 43 -9.45 1.85 -16.45
CA ALA A 43 -10.69 2.49 -16.01
C ALA A 43 -10.44 3.95 -15.61
N GLU A 44 -9.44 4.20 -14.78
CA GLU A 44 -9.06 5.54 -14.36
C GLU A 44 -8.61 6.41 -15.56
N GLU A 45 -7.81 5.85 -16.48
CA GLU A 45 -7.39 6.53 -17.71
C GLU A 45 -8.59 6.98 -18.56
N LEU A 46 -9.57 6.10 -18.80
CA LEU A 46 -10.79 6.42 -19.55
C LEU A 46 -11.59 7.54 -18.89
N PHE A 47 -11.66 7.54 -17.57
CA PHE A 47 -12.36 8.58 -16.84
C PHE A 47 -11.63 9.92 -16.92
N VAL A 48 -10.33 9.98 -16.55
CA VAL A 48 -9.62 11.27 -16.50
C VAL A 48 -9.40 11.93 -17.86
N LEU A 49 -9.34 11.13 -18.93
CA LEU A 49 -9.19 11.67 -20.28
C LEU A 49 -10.48 12.26 -20.84
N ASN A 50 -11.64 11.64 -20.58
CA ASN A 50 -12.87 11.97 -21.30
C ASN A 50 -14.12 11.96 -20.41
N HIS A 51 -14.01 11.70 -19.11
CA HIS A 51 -15.14 11.42 -18.21
C HIS A 51 -16.08 10.33 -18.78
N ASP A 52 -15.47 9.32 -19.43
CA ASP A 52 -16.20 8.31 -20.21
C ASP A 52 -16.81 7.23 -19.29
N PRO A 53 -18.15 7.05 -19.31
CA PRO A 53 -18.82 5.99 -18.56
C PRO A 53 -18.35 4.57 -18.91
N SER A 54 -17.65 4.37 -20.04
CA SER A 54 -17.07 3.07 -20.41
C SER A 54 -15.99 2.61 -19.41
N CYS A 55 -15.46 3.52 -18.56
CA CYS A 55 -14.58 3.20 -17.44
C CYS A 55 -15.16 2.11 -16.54
N PHE A 56 -16.49 2.06 -16.38
CA PHE A 56 -17.15 1.03 -15.55
C PHE A 56 -17.04 -0.38 -16.12
N LYS A 57 -16.86 -0.52 -17.44
CA LYS A 57 -16.60 -1.83 -18.06
C LYS A 57 -15.26 -2.37 -17.57
N GLU A 58 -14.26 -1.50 -17.48
CA GLU A 58 -12.92 -1.89 -17.01
C GLU A 58 -12.90 -2.13 -15.49
N PHE A 59 -13.53 -1.28 -14.68
CA PHE A 59 -13.71 -1.56 -13.25
C PHE A 59 -14.41 -2.91 -13.01
N ASN A 60 -15.45 -3.20 -13.77
CA ASN A 60 -16.15 -4.49 -13.66
C ASN A 60 -15.23 -5.67 -14.01
N LYS A 61 -14.40 -5.56 -15.06
CA LYS A 61 -13.42 -6.60 -15.38
C LYS A 61 -12.44 -6.79 -14.23
N ALA A 62 -11.87 -5.69 -13.70
CA ALA A 62 -10.95 -5.75 -12.56
C ALA A 62 -11.57 -6.51 -11.38
N PHE A 63 -12.76 -6.11 -10.94
CA PHE A 63 -13.43 -6.71 -9.79
C PHE A 63 -14.04 -8.11 -10.04
N HIS A 64 -14.00 -8.62 -11.27
CA HIS A 64 -14.35 -10.01 -11.57
C HIS A 64 -13.13 -10.92 -11.73
N THR A 65 -11.92 -10.39 -11.68
CA THR A 65 -10.72 -11.22 -11.57
C THR A 65 -10.72 -11.97 -10.24
N LYS A 66 -9.94 -13.04 -10.14
CA LYS A 66 -9.69 -13.71 -8.85
C LYS A 66 -8.55 -13.04 -8.06
N ALA A 67 -8.12 -11.87 -8.50
CA ALA A 67 -7.11 -11.08 -7.84
C ALA A 67 -7.61 -10.52 -6.50
N ARG A 68 -6.67 -10.18 -5.63
CA ARG A 68 -6.98 -9.36 -4.45
C ARG A 68 -7.13 -7.91 -4.91
N TYR A 69 -8.21 -7.28 -4.53
CA TYR A 69 -8.39 -5.85 -4.79
C TYR A 69 -8.36 -5.05 -3.49
N PHE A 70 -8.14 -3.74 -3.63
CA PHE A 70 -8.07 -2.81 -2.52
C PHE A 70 -9.38 -2.06 -2.39
N ALA A 71 -9.82 -1.81 -1.15
CA ALA A 71 -11.05 -1.07 -0.89
C ALA A 71 -11.05 0.32 -1.55
N LYS A 72 -9.87 0.96 -1.64
CA LYS A 72 -9.71 2.25 -2.31
C LYS A 72 -10.16 2.24 -3.77
N ASP A 73 -9.85 1.16 -4.51
CA ASP A 73 -10.16 1.11 -5.95
C ASP A 73 -11.67 1.01 -6.18
N ALA A 74 -12.37 0.26 -5.32
CA ALA A 74 -13.83 0.23 -5.33
C ALA A 74 -14.44 1.59 -4.87
N TYR A 75 -13.79 2.26 -3.92
CA TYR A 75 -14.22 3.57 -3.48
C TYR A 75 -13.98 4.66 -4.54
N ILE A 76 -12.87 4.62 -5.29
CA ILE A 76 -12.64 5.48 -6.45
C ILE A 76 -13.73 5.25 -7.51
N ALA A 77 -14.04 4.00 -7.83
CA ALA A 77 -15.13 3.69 -8.76
C ALA A 77 -16.49 4.22 -8.30
N ALA A 78 -16.77 4.21 -6.99
CA ALA A 78 -18.00 4.78 -6.42
C ALA A 78 -18.02 6.32 -6.52
N GLN A 79 -16.89 6.99 -6.30
CA GLN A 79 -16.78 8.44 -6.47
C GLN A 79 -17.03 8.85 -7.94
N ILE A 80 -16.42 8.11 -8.88
CA ILE A 80 -16.64 8.31 -10.32
C ILE A 80 -18.11 8.09 -10.68
N ALA A 81 -18.74 7.05 -10.12
CA ALA A 81 -20.16 6.79 -10.34
C ALA A 81 -21.06 7.92 -9.81
N LEU A 82 -20.73 8.49 -8.65
CA LEU A 82 -21.44 9.64 -8.10
C LEU A 82 -21.29 10.88 -9.01
N TYR A 83 -20.09 11.14 -9.48
CA TYR A 83 -19.83 12.23 -10.44
C TYR A 83 -20.64 12.07 -11.72
N LEU A 84 -20.70 10.86 -12.27
CA LEU A 84 -21.46 10.53 -13.48
C LEU A 84 -22.96 10.31 -13.22
N LYS A 85 -23.44 10.53 -11.98
CA LYS A 85 -24.83 10.43 -11.55
C LYS A 85 -25.46 9.03 -11.78
N ASP A 86 -24.67 7.98 -11.61
CA ASP A 86 -25.12 6.60 -11.70
C ASP A 86 -25.27 5.99 -10.28
N ASP A 87 -26.41 6.25 -9.67
CA ASP A 87 -26.74 5.80 -8.30
C ASP A 87 -26.59 4.29 -8.11
N GLN A 88 -26.92 3.49 -9.14
CA GLN A 88 -26.82 2.03 -9.05
C GLN A 88 -25.37 1.58 -8.90
N LYS A 89 -24.48 2.21 -9.68
CA LYS A 89 -23.04 1.93 -9.58
C LYS A 89 -22.41 2.48 -8.30
N VAL A 90 -22.89 3.64 -7.81
CA VAL A 90 -22.48 4.12 -6.48
C VAL A 90 -22.72 3.04 -5.42
N LEU A 91 -23.93 2.52 -5.35
CA LEU A 91 -24.29 1.48 -4.37
C LEU A 91 -23.49 0.19 -4.59
N LEU A 92 -23.31 -0.23 -5.85
CA LEU A 92 -22.54 -1.43 -6.20
C LEU A 92 -21.09 -1.34 -5.72
N TYR A 93 -20.42 -0.24 -6.04
CA TYR A 93 -18.99 -0.09 -5.71
C TYR A 93 -18.77 0.24 -4.23
N LEU A 94 -19.66 0.99 -3.59
CA LEU A 94 -19.62 1.17 -2.14
C LEU A 94 -19.81 -0.15 -1.40
N LYS A 95 -20.74 -1.00 -1.86
CA LYS A 95 -20.87 -2.34 -1.27
C LYS A 95 -19.55 -3.10 -1.32
N ARG A 96 -18.88 -3.13 -2.47
CA ARG A 96 -17.57 -3.78 -2.62
C ARG A 96 -16.52 -3.17 -1.69
N ALA A 97 -16.45 -1.84 -1.61
CA ALA A 97 -15.51 -1.16 -0.73
C ALA A 97 -15.76 -1.52 0.75
N PHE A 98 -17.01 -1.56 1.18
CA PHE A 98 -17.40 -1.95 2.56
C PHE A 98 -17.13 -3.42 2.86
N GLU A 99 -17.33 -4.31 1.91
CA GLU A 99 -17.00 -5.74 2.01
C GLU A 99 -15.48 -5.96 2.10
N HIS A 100 -14.66 -4.99 1.67
CA HIS A 100 -13.21 -4.96 1.83
C HIS A 100 -12.73 -4.05 2.97
N GLY A 101 -13.63 -3.65 3.86
CA GLY A 101 -13.28 -2.99 5.12
C GLY A 101 -13.26 -1.48 5.08
N LEU A 102 -13.73 -0.82 4.00
CA LEU A 102 -13.89 0.64 4.02
C LEU A 102 -14.81 1.02 5.17
N PRO A 103 -14.35 1.84 6.14
CA PRO A 103 -15.22 2.30 7.22
C PRO A 103 -16.24 3.32 6.68
N PHE A 104 -17.42 3.36 7.30
CA PHE A 104 -18.44 4.32 6.88
C PHE A 104 -17.97 5.78 6.99
N THR A 105 -17.18 6.07 8.03
CA THR A 105 -16.59 7.39 8.26
C THR A 105 -15.66 7.85 7.14
N ALA A 106 -15.10 6.92 6.35
CA ALA A 106 -14.25 7.26 5.21
C ALA A 106 -15.03 7.90 4.04
N LEU A 107 -16.36 7.76 4.00
CA LEU A 107 -17.15 8.34 2.90
C LEU A 107 -16.93 9.83 2.76
N THR A 108 -16.91 10.57 3.86
CA THR A 108 -16.78 12.03 3.84
C THR A 108 -15.33 12.50 3.65
N SER A 109 -14.36 11.57 3.56
CA SER A 109 -12.96 11.94 3.28
C SER A 109 -12.77 12.48 1.86
N ALA A 110 -13.58 12.04 0.88
CA ALA A 110 -13.56 12.62 -0.46
C ALA A 110 -14.54 13.81 -0.54
N PRO A 111 -14.10 14.96 -1.08
CA PRO A 111 -14.95 16.15 -1.19
C PRO A 111 -16.28 15.91 -1.91
N ILE A 112 -16.30 15.03 -2.91
CA ILE A 112 -17.53 14.69 -3.66
C ILE A 112 -18.60 14.03 -2.76
N PHE A 113 -18.20 13.42 -1.63
CA PHE A 113 -19.11 12.81 -0.65
C PHE A 113 -19.40 13.71 0.56
N GLN A 114 -18.79 14.89 0.69
CA GLN A 114 -18.91 15.72 1.91
C GLN A 114 -20.36 16.11 2.29
N ARG A 115 -21.26 16.15 1.34
CA ARG A 115 -22.68 16.45 1.59
C ARG A 115 -23.61 15.32 1.17
N ILE A 116 -23.10 14.10 1.16
CA ILE A 116 -23.88 12.95 0.71
C ILE A 116 -25.14 12.72 1.56
N GLU A 117 -25.14 13.15 2.81
CA GLU A 117 -26.26 13.05 3.75
C GLU A 117 -27.53 13.78 3.27
N THR A 118 -27.34 14.82 2.46
CA THR A 118 -28.46 15.58 1.84
C THR A 118 -28.93 14.97 0.51
N ASN A 119 -28.26 13.94 0.02
CA ASN A 119 -28.58 13.28 -1.22
C ASN A 119 -29.61 12.17 -1.01
N SER A 120 -30.56 12.02 -1.95
CA SER A 120 -31.60 10.98 -1.89
C SER A 120 -31.09 9.54 -1.88
N ILE A 121 -29.85 9.29 -2.30
CA ILE A 121 -29.19 7.99 -2.28
C ILE A 121 -28.69 7.61 -0.87
N TYR A 122 -28.50 8.58 0.05
CA TYR A 122 -27.84 8.36 1.34
C TYR A 122 -28.49 7.24 2.19
N PRO A 123 -29.84 7.20 2.34
CA PRO A 123 -30.46 6.10 3.11
C PRO A 123 -30.13 4.72 2.54
N LYS A 124 -30.01 4.60 1.21
CA LYS A 124 -29.61 3.34 0.55
C LYS A 124 -28.14 3.00 0.82
N ILE A 125 -27.25 4.00 0.86
CA ILE A 125 -25.84 3.79 1.23
C ILE A 125 -25.73 3.25 2.66
N VAL A 126 -26.47 3.85 3.61
CA VAL A 126 -26.53 3.38 5.01
C VAL A 126 -27.02 1.91 5.07
N GLN A 127 -28.10 1.59 4.35
CA GLN A 127 -28.63 0.23 4.28
C GLN A 127 -27.60 -0.76 3.71
N VAL A 128 -26.91 -0.39 2.64
CA VAL A 128 -25.84 -1.22 2.05
C VAL A 128 -24.72 -1.46 3.07
N TYR A 129 -24.27 -0.41 3.76
CA TYR A 129 -23.23 -0.54 4.79
C TYR A 129 -23.64 -1.48 5.93
N GLN A 130 -24.89 -1.39 6.39
CA GLN A 130 -25.42 -2.22 7.47
C GLN A 130 -25.61 -3.68 7.06
N SER A 131 -25.98 -3.93 5.80
CA SER A 131 -26.31 -5.26 5.29
C SER A 131 -25.12 -6.01 4.68
N CYS A 132 -24.01 -5.33 4.33
CA CYS A 132 -22.87 -5.99 3.72
C CYS A 132 -22.10 -6.85 4.74
N GLN A 133 -21.55 -7.96 4.26
CA GLN A 133 -20.66 -8.79 5.06
C GLN A 133 -19.35 -8.01 5.31
N LYS A 134 -18.99 -7.86 6.59
CA LYS A 134 -17.73 -7.25 6.95
C LYS A 134 -16.60 -8.27 6.84
N PRO A 135 -15.42 -7.87 6.36
CA PRO A 135 -14.27 -8.76 6.32
C PRO A 135 -13.79 -9.08 7.73
N THR A 136 -13.22 -10.27 7.87
CA THR A 136 -12.49 -10.65 9.09
C THR A 136 -11.02 -10.37 8.89
N PHE A 137 -10.43 -9.68 9.85
CA PHE A 137 -9.02 -9.36 9.85
C PHE A 137 -8.28 -10.12 10.95
N ASP A 138 -6.99 -10.30 10.76
CA ASP A 138 -6.13 -10.84 11.80
C ASP A 138 -5.80 -9.74 12.83
N ALA A 139 -6.64 -9.64 13.85
CA ALA A 139 -6.49 -8.65 14.91
C ALA A 139 -5.20 -8.88 15.73
N VAL A 140 -4.74 -10.12 15.87
CA VAL A 140 -3.50 -10.42 16.61
C VAL A 140 -2.28 -9.90 15.84
N VAL A 141 -2.24 -10.17 14.53
CA VAL A 141 -1.19 -9.64 13.66
C VAL A 141 -1.24 -8.12 13.63
N ARG A 142 -2.43 -7.54 13.49
CA ARG A 142 -2.60 -6.08 13.49
C ARG A 142 -2.07 -5.45 14.76
N ASP A 143 -2.51 -5.93 15.92
CA ASP A 143 -2.09 -5.39 17.21
C ASP A 143 -0.57 -5.50 17.40
N LYS A 144 0.03 -6.60 16.94
CA LYS A 144 1.49 -6.76 16.97
C LYS A 144 2.21 -5.75 16.06
N ILE A 145 1.71 -5.52 14.85
CA ILE A 145 2.27 -4.53 13.92
C ILE A 145 2.16 -3.11 14.53
N TYR A 146 1.01 -2.76 15.10
CA TYR A 146 0.80 -1.46 15.73
C TYR A 146 1.72 -1.26 16.95
N ASP A 147 1.85 -2.26 17.82
CA ASP A 147 2.76 -2.21 18.96
C ASP A 147 4.23 -2.00 18.52
N GLN A 148 4.65 -2.69 17.46
CA GLN A 148 5.98 -2.52 16.89
C GLN A 148 6.19 -1.10 16.35
N CYS A 149 5.24 -0.57 15.58
CA CYS A 149 5.32 0.79 15.07
C CYS A 149 5.32 1.83 16.18
N PHE A 150 4.43 1.68 17.16
CA PHE A 150 4.38 2.58 18.30
C PHE A 150 5.70 2.63 19.08
N LYS A 151 6.31 1.48 19.33
CA LYS A 151 7.62 1.40 19.99
C LYS A 151 8.72 2.05 19.16
N SER A 152 8.71 1.83 17.84
CA SER A 152 9.64 2.50 16.92
C SER A 152 9.50 4.03 17.00
N ASP A 153 8.26 4.55 16.89
CA ASP A 153 7.99 5.98 16.96
C ASP A 153 8.38 6.58 18.32
N SER A 154 8.09 5.88 19.41
CA SER A 154 8.51 6.30 20.76
C SER A 154 10.03 6.36 20.89
N LEU A 155 10.75 5.34 20.43
CA LEU A 155 12.22 5.33 20.45
C LEU A 155 12.78 6.48 19.60
N LYS A 156 12.22 6.71 18.41
CA LYS A 156 12.60 7.80 17.51
C LYS A 156 12.39 9.16 18.16
N PHE A 157 11.24 9.37 18.79
CA PHE A 157 10.93 10.63 19.46
C PHE A 157 11.92 10.97 20.59
N TYR A 158 12.27 9.97 21.44
CA TYR A 158 13.14 10.17 22.59
C TYR A 158 14.63 10.02 22.31
N MET A 159 15.04 9.59 21.11
CA MET A 159 16.48 9.38 20.82
C MET A 159 17.28 10.68 20.76
N GLY A 160 16.70 11.76 20.21
CA GLY A 160 17.41 13.01 20.02
C GLY A 160 18.73 12.83 19.28
N ARG A 161 19.85 13.33 19.89
CA ARG A 161 21.23 13.13 19.39
C ARG A 161 22.05 12.14 20.22
N ASP A 162 21.42 11.41 21.12
CA ASP A 162 22.08 10.43 21.97
C ASP A 162 22.45 9.17 21.15
N SER A 163 23.75 8.92 21.00
CA SER A 163 24.26 7.80 20.20
C SER A 163 23.80 6.42 20.69
N LYS A 164 23.60 6.25 22.01
CA LYS A 164 23.12 4.97 22.59
C LYS A 164 21.65 4.78 22.25
N LYS A 165 20.83 5.83 22.32
CA LYS A 165 19.42 5.77 21.96
C LYS A 165 19.24 5.58 20.45
N ILE A 166 20.08 6.22 19.63
CA ILE A 166 20.11 5.98 18.17
C ILE A 166 20.40 4.52 17.88
N ALA A 167 21.41 3.93 18.54
CA ALA A 167 21.73 2.52 18.37
C ALA A 167 20.58 1.58 18.81
N GLN A 168 19.90 1.89 19.91
CA GLN A 168 18.70 1.16 20.35
C GLN A 168 17.56 1.25 19.33
N PHE A 169 17.28 2.43 18.82
CA PHE A 169 16.29 2.62 17.77
C PHE A 169 16.61 1.80 16.53
N THR A 170 17.86 1.88 16.04
CA THR A 170 18.29 1.13 14.86
C THR A 170 18.15 -0.39 15.07
N GLN A 171 18.64 -0.90 16.20
CA GLN A 171 18.52 -2.33 16.53
C GLN A 171 17.06 -2.79 16.62
N TYR A 172 16.19 -1.95 17.17
CA TYR A 172 14.76 -2.24 17.27
C TYR A 172 14.11 -2.33 15.88
N GLU A 173 14.37 -1.35 15.01
CA GLU A 173 13.84 -1.35 13.66
C GLU A 173 14.39 -2.50 12.81
N ASP A 174 15.67 -2.87 12.98
CA ASP A 174 16.24 -4.06 12.33
C ASP A 174 15.45 -5.32 12.73
N SER A 175 15.18 -5.48 14.02
CA SER A 175 14.39 -6.60 14.53
C SER A 175 12.96 -6.62 13.97
N PHE A 176 12.35 -5.44 13.80
CA PHE A 176 11.02 -5.34 13.22
C PHE A 176 11.04 -5.65 11.71
N ARG A 177 12.04 -5.20 10.97
CA ARG A 177 12.23 -5.56 9.56
C ARG A 177 12.45 -7.06 9.37
N ASP A 178 13.26 -7.68 10.23
CA ASP A 178 13.46 -9.12 10.21
C ASP A 178 12.15 -9.89 10.51
N TYR A 179 11.35 -9.41 11.45
CA TYR A 179 10.03 -9.96 11.71
C TYR A 179 9.13 -9.87 10.46
N LEU A 180 9.06 -8.72 9.81
CA LEU A 180 8.29 -8.58 8.56
C LEU A 180 8.80 -9.51 7.46
N LYS A 181 10.12 -9.64 7.31
CA LYS A 181 10.74 -10.53 6.35
C LYS A 181 10.36 -11.99 6.59
N VAL A 182 10.57 -12.48 7.83
CA VAL A 182 10.38 -13.90 8.17
C VAL A 182 8.90 -14.28 8.14
N GLU A 183 8.04 -13.48 8.78
CA GLU A 183 6.63 -13.85 8.95
C GLU A 183 5.77 -13.58 7.72
N PHE A 184 6.15 -12.62 6.87
CA PHE A 184 5.31 -12.18 5.77
C PHE A 184 6.03 -12.19 4.42
N LEU A 185 7.07 -11.40 4.23
CA LEU A 185 7.66 -11.18 2.91
C LEU A 185 8.23 -12.48 2.29
N SER A 186 8.82 -13.36 3.10
CA SER A 186 9.29 -14.68 2.63
C SER A 186 8.18 -15.59 2.10
N LYS A 187 6.93 -15.27 2.40
CA LYS A 187 5.71 -15.96 1.94
C LYS A 187 5.00 -15.20 0.81
N GLY A 188 5.61 -14.15 0.27
CA GLY A 188 5.01 -13.27 -0.74
C GLY A 188 3.82 -12.46 -0.21
N ILE A 189 3.77 -12.21 1.10
CA ILE A 189 2.72 -11.47 1.81
C ILE A 189 3.32 -10.18 2.34
N PHE A 190 2.51 -9.11 2.38
CA PHE A 190 2.81 -7.90 3.12
C PHE A 190 1.59 -7.53 3.97
N PRO A 191 1.76 -7.17 5.25
CA PRO A 191 0.62 -6.82 6.11
C PRO A 191 -0.03 -5.53 5.63
N ASN A 192 -1.14 -5.67 4.93
CA ASN A 192 -1.94 -4.59 4.36
C ASN A 192 -3.40 -4.70 4.78
N GLU A 193 -4.28 -3.89 4.18
CA GLU A 193 -5.71 -3.86 4.49
C GLU A 193 -6.39 -5.23 4.37
N ASN A 194 -5.94 -6.09 3.45
CA ASN A 194 -6.51 -7.43 3.26
C ASN A 194 -6.17 -8.41 4.40
N LEU A 195 -5.12 -8.14 5.16
CA LEU A 195 -4.70 -8.98 6.28
C LEU A 195 -5.06 -8.37 7.63
N ILE A 196 -4.74 -7.09 7.84
CA ILE A 196 -4.87 -6.42 9.14
C ILE A 196 -6.00 -5.38 9.18
N GLY A 197 -6.71 -5.19 8.08
CA GLY A 197 -7.77 -4.21 7.94
C GLY A 197 -7.27 -2.80 7.68
N ILE A 198 -8.20 -1.91 7.37
CA ILE A 198 -7.92 -0.49 7.18
C ILE A 198 -7.74 0.14 8.57
N ALA A 199 -6.62 0.82 8.77
CA ALA A 199 -6.40 1.60 9.99
C ALA A 199 -7.37 2.78 10.04
N THR A 200 -8.11 2.91 11.13
CA THR A 200 -8.98 4.03 11.41
C THR A 200 -8.61 4.64 12.75
N ASP A 201 -8.95 5.90 12.95
CA ASP A 201 -8.70 6.57 14.22
C ASP A 201 -9.29 5.78 15.38
N SER A 202 -10.51 5.27 15.24
CA SER A 202 -11.17 4.47 16.28
C SER A 202 -10.43 3.15 16.59
N ILE A 203 -9.85 2.49 15.59
CA ILE A 203 -9.05 1.28 15.81
C ILE A 203 -7.74 1.63 16.50
N TYR A 204 -7.12 2.74 16.10
CA TYR A 204 -5.89 3.21 16.72
C TYR A 204 -6.12 3.67 18.17
N GLU A 205 -7.14 4.45 18.43
CA GLU A 205 -7.54 4.86 19.78
C GLU A 205 -7.86 3.67 20.69
N ASP A 206 -8.58 2.68 20.17
CA ASP A 206 -8.87 1.45 20.90
C ASP A 206 -7.58 0.68 21.23
N PHE A 207 -6.65 0.58 20.28
CA PHE A 207 -5.35 -0.02 20.48
C PHE A 207 -4.58 0.72 21.58
N MET A 208 -4.45 2.05 21.48
CA MET A 208 -3.74 2.88 22.45
C MET A 208 -4.32 2.72 23.85
N ARG A 209 -5.64 2.70 23.98
CA ARG A 209 -6.35 2.51 25.25
C ARG A 209 -6.10 1.12 25.84
N ARG A 210 -6.18 0.05 25.04
CA ARG A 210 -5.99 -1.33 25.51
C ARG A 210 -4.57 -1.60 25.98
N PHE A 211 -3.59 -1.00 25.34
CA PHE A 211 -2.17 -1.21 25.66
C PHE A 211 -1.58 -0.12 26.56
N GLY A 212 -2.37 0.88 26.94
CA GLY A 212 -1.92 1.97 27.83
C GLY A 212 -0.85 2.87 27.19
N HIS A 213 -0.79 2.95 25.88
CA HIS A 213 0.15 3.77 25.16
C HIS A 213 -0.28 5.24 25.11
N VAL A 214 0.70 6.14 25.02
CA VAL A 214 0.50 7.56 24.77
C VAL A 214 1.28 7.91 23.51
N ASP A 215 0.60 8.50 22.54
CA ASP A 215 1.26 8.94 21.32
C ASP A 215 2.26 10.06 21.63
N PRO A 216 3.55 9.86 21.41
CA PRO A 216 4.57 10.85 21.73
C PRO A 216 4.48 12.10 20.84
N TYR A 217 3.85 12.00 19.67
CA TYR A 217 3.67 13.11 18.72
C TYR A 217 2.32 13.82 18.88
N ALA A 218 1.43 13.33 19.74
CA ALA A 218 0.06 13.85 19.87
C ALA A 218 -0.01 15.37 20.07
N ALA A 219 0.93 15.95 20.85
CA ALA A 219 0.96 17.39 21.07
C ALA A 219 1.37 18.18 19.83
N GLU A 220 2.37 17.68 19.09
CA GLU A 220 2.85 18.30 17.84
C GLU A 220 1.81 18.16 16.74
N GLU A 221 1.19 17.01 16.63
CA GLU A 221 0.12 16.74 15.65
C GLU A 221 -1.09 17.63 15.90
N LYS A 222 -1.50 17.80 17.16
CA LYS A 222 -2.58 18.73 17.51
C LYS A 222 -2.25 20.18 17.14
N GLN A 223 -1.02 20.59 17.34
CA GLN A 223 -0.57 21.95 16.99
C GLN A 223 -0.52 22.16 15.48
N LEU A 224 -0.05 21.17 14.72
CA LEU A 224 0.15 21.26 13.26
C LEU A 224 -1.15 21.03 12.46
N PHE A 225 -2.02 20.16 12.93
CA PHE A 225 -3.17 19.66 12.16
C PHE A 225 -4.52 19.87 12.84
N GLY A 226 -4.55 20.46 14.03
CA GLY A 226 -5.79 20.72 14.79
C GLY A 226 -6.42 19.47 15.42
N SER A 227 -5.84 18.28 15.23
CA SER A 227 -6.29 17.03 15.85
C SER A 227 -5.11 16.23 16.38
N THR A 228 -5.34 15.46 17.45
CA THR A 228 -4.34 14.55 18.03
C THR A 228 -4.28 13.20 17.33
N ASN A 229 -5.24 12.90 16.47
CA ASN A 229 -5.44 11.62 15.83
C ASN A 229 -5.40 11.77 14.31
N SER A 230 -4.37 12.42 13.83
CA SER A 230 -4.22 12.69 12.41
C SER A 230 -3.62 11.52 11.65
N ILE A 231 -4.17 10.30 11.88
CA ILE A 231 -4.14 9.37 10.77
C ILE A 231 -5.37 9.73 9.94
N PRO A 232 -5.24 10.57 8.89
CA PRO A 232 -6.36 10.77 8.00
C PRO A 232 -6.82 9.40 7.54
N THR A 233 -8.10 9.17 7.44
CA THR A 233 -8.69 7.93 6.92
C THR A 233 -8.07 7.52 5.58
N GLU A 234 -7.49 8.46 4.88
CA GLU A 234 -6.67 8.30 3.67
C GLU A 234 -5.43 7.44 3.86
N TYR A 235 -4.76 7.55 5.00
CA TYR A 235 -3.58 6.70 5.31
C TYR A 235 -3.98 5.28 5.69
N GLY A 236 -5.20 5.07 6.15
CA GLY A 236 -5.72 3.74 6.43
C GLY A 236 -5.91 2.89 5.19
N LEU A 237 -6.01 3.50 4.02
CA LEU A 237 -6.16 2.79 2.75
C LEU A 237 -4.82 2.31 2.15
N VAL A 238 -3.71 2.60 2.80
CA VAL A 238 -2.38 2.08 2.48
C VAL A 238 -1.79 1.42 3.73
N SER A 239 -0.80 0.55 3.54
CA SER A 239 -0.20 -0.26 4.63
C SER A 239 0.75 0.57 5.51
N LYS A 240 0.26 1.71 6.05
CA LYS A 240 1.08 2.73 6.73
C LYS A 240 2.05 2.12 7.75
N TYR A 241 1.53 1.32 8.66
CA TYR A 241 2.31 0.82 9.79
C TYR A 241 3.40 -0.17 9.39
N SER A 242 3.08 -1.12 8.55
CA SER A 242 4.07 -2.08 8.03
C SER A 242 5.05 -1.41 7.07
N PHE A 243 4.60 -0.36 6.40
CA PHE A 243 5.38 0.35 5.39
C PHE A 243 6.40 1.31 6.01
N SER A 244 6.05 2.00 7.10
CA SER A 244 6.89 3.07 7.69
C SER A 244 8.27 2.55 8.11
N VAL A 245 8.34 1.35 8.70
CA VAL A 245 9.61 0.77 9.13
C VAL A 245 10.55 0.45 7.97
N LEU A 246 9.99 0.16 6.79
CA LEU A 246 10.79 -0.05 5.58
C LEU A 246 11.34 1.26 5.01
N LEU A 247 10.65 2.37 5.27
CA LEU A 247 11.13 3.71 4.88
C LEU A 247 12.31 4.20 5.73
N HIS A 248 12.42 3.75 6.98
CA HIS A 248 13.46 4.23 7.89
C HIS A 248 14.84 3.61 7.67
N SER A 249 15.03 2.78 6.65
CA SER A 249 16.32 2.19 6.33
C SER A 249 16.63 2.25 4.85
N SER A 250 17.79 2.81 4.52
CA SER A 250 18.28 2.85 3.15
C SER A 250 18.47 1.47 2.52
N CYS A 251 18.73 0.43 3.35
CA CYS A 251 18.92 -0.95 2.90
C CYS A 251 17.65 -1.77 2.79
N SER A 252 16.51 -1.30 3.31
CA SER A 252 15.27 -2.10 3.31
C SER A 252 14.84 -2.48 1.90
N PHE A 253 14.75 -1.53 1.00
CA PHE A 253 14.35 -1.82 -0.37
C PHE A 253 15.41 -2.68 -1.10
N PRO A 254 16.70 -2.33 -1.15
CA PRO A 254 17.71 -3.18 -1.78
C PRO A 254 17.71 -4.63 -1.30
N ASN A 255 17.59 -4.83 0.02
CA ASN A 255 17.65 -6.16 0.60
C ASN A 255 16.39 -6.98 0.36
N TYR A 256 15.23 -6.34 0.22
CA TYR A 256 13.94 -7.03 0.14
C TYR A 256 13.23 -6.86 -1.21
N GLN A 257 13.83 -6.18 -2.18
CA GLN A 257 13.17 -5.78 -3.44
C GLN A 257 12.45 -6.92 -4.17
N LYS A 258 13.03 -8.13 -4.20
CA LYS A 258 12.38 -9.31 -4.81
C LYS A 258 11.14 -9.74 -4.03
N LEU A 259 11.24 -9.82 -2.71
CA LEU A 259 10.16 -10.24 -1.84
C LEU A 259 9.01 -9.21 -1.86
N LEU A 260 9.35 -7.91 -1.90
CA LEU A 260 8.38 -6.83 -2.03
C LEU A 260 7.67 -6.88 -3.39
N TYR A 261 8.42 -7.18 -4.47
CA TYR A 261 7.83 -7.38 -5.79
C TYR A 261 6.87 -8.57 -5.83
N GLU A 262 7.23 -9.69 -5.20
CA GLU A 262 6.34 -10.84 -5.03
C GLU A 262 5.07 -10.47 -4.25
N ALA A 263 5.18 -9.64 -3.22
CA ALA A 263 4.01 -9.14 -2.49
C ALA A 263 3.11 -8.26 -3.38
N VAL A 264 3.66 -7.46 -4.32
CA VAL A 264 2.88 -6.73 -5.33
C VAL A 264 2.16 -7.70 -6.27
N LEU A 265 2.86 -8.71 -6.80
CA LEU A 265 2.30 -9.70 -7.71
C LEU A 265 1.22 -10.58 -7.05
N ASN A 266 1.24 -10.70 -5.73
CA ASN A 266 0.26 -11.44 -4.95
C ASN A 266 -0.89 -10.56 -4.41
N GLY A 267 -0.88 -9.23 -4.68
CA GLY A 267 -1.90 -8.28 -4.24
C GLY A 267 -1.86 -7.94 -2.74
N TYR A 268 -0.71 -8.14 -2.10
CA TYR A 268 -0.51 -7.76 -0.69
C TYR A 268 0.25 -6.44 -0.53
N MET A 269 0.79 -5.89 -1.60
CA MET A 269 1.41 -4.55 -1.62
C MET A 269 0.90 -3.80 -2.84
N GLN A 270 0.63 -2.52 -2.69
CA GLN A 270 0.24 -1.69 -3.83
C GLN A 270 1.47 -1.38 -4.68
N PRO A 271 1.33 -1.31 -6.02
CA PRO A 271 2.43 -0.93 -6.90
C PRO A 271 3.08 0.40 -6.52
N ILE A 272 2.28 1.38 -6.08
CA ILE A 272 2.79 2.69 -5.66
C ILE A 272 3.63 2.60 -4.38
N GLU A 273 3.31 1.72 -3.44
CA GLU A 273 4.10 1.50 -2.23
C GLU A 273 5.49 0.95 -2.57
N TYR A 274 5.55 -0.01 -3.49
CA TYR A 274 6.81 -0.54 -3.98
C TYR A 274 7.67 0.53 -4.65
N GLY A 275 7.09 1.31 -5.55
CA GLY A 275 7.78 2.41 -6.23
C GLY A 275 8.30 3.46 -5.24
N LEU A 276 7.51 3.80 -4.23
CA LEU A 276 7.91 4.79 -3.22
C LEU A 276 9.07 4.29 -2.34
N LEU A 277 9.07 3.02 -1.94
CA LEU A 277 10.20 2.43 -1.21
C LEU A 277 11.49 2.49 -2.02
N HIS A 278 11.39 2.19 -3.32
CA HIS A 278 12.52 2.31 -4.23
C HIS A 278 13.05 3.74 -4.28
N GLU A 279 12.19 4.72 -4.58
CA GLU A 279 12.59 6.11 -4.72
C GLU A 279 13.14 6.71 -3.42
N THR A 280 12.55 6.36 -2.28
CA THR A 280 13.06 6.77 -0.97
C THR A 280 14.44 6.18 -0.72
N SER A 281 14.66 4.91 -1.03
CA SER A 281 15.96 4.27 -0.92
C SER A 281 17.02 4.95 -1.79
N VAL A 282 16.70 5.25 -3.05
CA VAL A 282 17.60 5.99 -3.95
C VAL A 282 17.94 7.37 -3.40
N SER A 283 16.92 8.11 -2.92
CA SER A 283 17.10 9.46 -2.37
C SER A 283 18.03 9.47 -1.14
N TRP A 284 17.83 8.55 -0.21
CA TRP A 284 18.66 8.43 0.99
C TRP A 284 20.12 8.14 0.62
N ASN A 285 20.34 7.34 -0.41
CA ASN A 285 21.66 6.93 -0.83
C ASN A 285 22.45 8.01 -1.56
N GLN A 286 21.77 8.92 -2.26
CA GLN A 286 22.42 10.06 -2.93
C GLN A 286 23.00 11.08 -1.94
N GLY A 287 22.44 11.17 -0.72
CA GLY A 287 22.90 12.08 0.34
C GLY A 287 24.05 11.55 1.20
N MET A 288 24.41 10.28 1.07
CA MET A 288 25.41 9.63 1.92
C MET A 288 26.75 9.41 1.22
N LYS A 289 27.88 9.56 1.94
CA LYS A 289 29.23 9.33 1.38
C LYS A 289 29.48 7.89 0.93
N ASN A 290 28.83 6.91 1.58
CA ASN A 290 28.87 5.48 1.25
C ASN A 290 27.44 4.92 1.27
N PRO A 291 26.64 5.15 0.23
CA PRO A 291 25.20 4.98 0.29
C PRO A 291 24.72 3.54 0.43
N HIS A 292 25.49 2.53 0.18
CA HIS A 292 25.03 1.13 0.21
C HIS A 292 26.01 0.19 0.88
N GLU A 293 26.88 0.71 1.77
CA GLU A 293 27.77 -0.15 2.50
C GLU A 293 26.95 -1.15 3.34
N GLY A 294 27.08 -2.43 3.02
CA GLY A 294 26.29 -3.50 3.65
C GLY A 294 24.91 -3.78 3.05
N CYS A 295 24.43 -2.99 2.07
CA CYS A 295 23.18 -3.27 1.37
C CYS A 295 23.40 -4.14 0.13
N SER A 296 22.35 -4.90 -0.27
CA SER A 296 22.32 -5.55 -1.58
C SER A 296 22.28 -4.51 -2.70
N PRO A 297 22.90 -4.77 -3.87
CA PRO A 297 22.80 -3.85 -5.00
C PRO A 297 21.34 -3.73 -5.47
N LEU A 298 20.95 -2.53 -5.92
CA LEU A 298 19.68 -2.33 -6.61
C LEU A 298 19.66 -3.17 -7.90
N LEU A 299 18.52 -3.82 -8.18
CA LEU A 299 18.36 -4.64 -9.39
C LEU A 299 18.22 -3.79 -10.65
N SER A 300 17.85 -2.54 -10.52
CA SER A 300 17.70 -1.61 -11.64
C SER A 300 17.80 -0.16 -11.16
N ASP A 301 18.23 0.72 -12.06
CA ASP A 301 18.12 2.18 -11.90
C ASP A 301 16.69 2.63 -12.26
N ALA A 302 15.69 1.90 -11.77
CA ALA A 302 14.30 2.16 -12.08
C ALA A 302 13.85 3.45 -11.38
N TYR A 303 13.44 4.43 -12.16
CA TYR A 303 12.73 5.61 -11.66
C TYR A 303 11.24 5.43 -11.96
N TYR A 304 10.42 5.80 -10.99
CA TYR A 304 8.95 5.73 -11.09
C TYR A 304 8.30 7.11 -11.16
N ASN A 305 9.05 8.17 -10.84
CA ASN A 305 8.57 9.55 -10.76
C ASN A 305 7.28 9.65 -9.93
N ILE A 306 7.33 9.19 -8.68
CA ILE A 306 6.15 9.24 -7.81
C ILE A 306 5.74 10.69 -7.59
N LEU A 307 4.48 11.00 -7.92
CA LEU A 307 3.92 12.33 -7.68
C LEU A 307 3.72 12.57 -6.17
N GLY A 308 3.92 13.82 -5.73
CA GLY A 308 3.80 14.20 -4.33
C GLY A 308 5.09 14.08 -3.54
N PHE A 309 6.13 13.42 -4.08
CA PHE A 309 7.45 13.47 -3.48
C PHE A 309 8.06 14.87 -3.74
N ASP A 310 8.35 15.63 -2.67
CA ASP A 310 8.89 16.99 -2.79
C ASP A 310 10.38 16.96 -3.16
N PRO A 311 10.75 17.23 -4.41
CA PRO A 311 12.13 17.16 -4.83
C PRO A 311 13.02 18.25 -4.18
N THR A 312 12.41 19.30 -3.59
CA THR A 312 13.17 20.35 -2.91
C THR A 312 13.64 19.90 -1.52
N LYS A 313 13.02 18.90 -0.95
CA LYS A 313 13.34 18.30 0.36
C LYS A 313 14.14 17.01 0.23
N SER A 314 14.25 16.47 -0.98
CA SER A 314 15.03 15.27 -1.26
C SER A 314 16.07 15.57 -2.32
N THR A 315 17.23 14.94 -2.22
CA THR A 315 18.28 14.96 -3.25
C THR A 315 17.89 14.15 -4.49
N GLN A 316 16.66 13.71 -4.58
CA GLN A 316 16.17 12.84 -5.62
C GLN A 316 16.06 13.58 -6.95
N THR A 317 16.81 13.13 -7.94
CA THR A 317 16.65 13.56 -9.33
C THR A 317 15.43 12.83 -9.92
N LYS A 318 14.32 13.54 -10.04
CA LYS A 318 13.26 13.12 -10.97
C LYS A 318 13.82 13.11 -12.39
N ILE A 319 13.40 12.15 -13.18
CA ILE A 319 13.58 12.26 -14.62
C ILE A 319 12.75 13.46 -15.10
N ASP A 320 13.41 14.39 -15.76
CA ASP A 320 12.78 15.58 -16.31
C ASP A 320 11.77 15.16 -17.39
N GLU A 321 10.59 15.78 -17.39
CA GLU A 321 9.53 15.49 -18.38
C GLU A 321 9.96 15.82 -19.81
N SER A 322 10.95 16.70 -20.00
CA SER A 322 11.57 17.00 -21.28
C SER A 322 12.54 15.90 -21.78
N ASP A 323 13.04 15.04 -20.86
CA ASP A 323 13.83 13.85 -21.22
C ASP A 323 12.92 12.73 -21.72
N THR A 324 12.64 12.74 -23.02
CA THR A 324 11.76 11.77 -23.66
C THR A 324 12.19 10.32 -23.44
N GLU A 325 13.49 10.02 -23.49
CA GLU A 325 13.98 8.65 -23.30
C GLU A 325 13.94 8.24 -21.82
N GLY A 326 14.24 9.17 -20.93
CA GLY A 326 14.07 8.98 -19.49
C GLY A 326 12.62 8.69 -19.14
N MET A 327 11.68 9.47 -19.69
CA MET A 327 10.23 9.26 -19.46
C MET A 327 9.72 7.94 -20.04
N LYS A 328 10.20 7.48 -21.19
CA LYS A 328 9.89 6.14 -21.70
C LYS A 328 10.33 5.04 -20.72
N ARG A 329 11.50 5.20 -20.10
CA ARG A 329 11.97 4.26 -19.05
C ARG A 329 11.09 4.30 -17.83
N VAL A 330 10.68 5.49 -17.36
CA VAL A 330 9.71 5.65 -16.27
C VAL A 330 8.43 4.89 -16.56
N GLU A 331 7.81 5.13 -17.73
CA GLU A 331 6.56 4.45 -18.11
C GLU A 331 6.72 2.93 -18.20
N LYS A 332 7.84 2.45 -18.74
CA LYS A 332 8.14 1.00 -18.77
C LYS A 332 8.26 0.42 -17.37
N ASN A 333 8.96 1.12 -16.46
CA ASN A 333 9.14 0.65 -15.07
C ASN A 333 7.80 0.63 -14.32
N ARG A 334 6.99 1.68 -14.48
CA ARG A 334 5.65 1.77 -13.88
C ARG A 334 4.76 0.63 -14.37
N ALA A 335 4.73 0.38 -15.68
CA ALA A 335 3.96 -0.71 -16.26
C ALA A 335 4.41 -2.09 -15.76
N ALA A 336 5.72 -2.29 -15.57
CA ALA A 336 6.28 -3.57 -15.10
C ALA A 336 5.80 -3.99 -13.70
N ILE A 337 5.43 -3.03 -12.86
CA ILE A 337 4.89 -3.28 -11.50
C ILE A 337 3.39 -3.04 -11.40
N GLY A 338 2.71 -2.76 -12.50
CA GLY A 338 1.26 -2.51 -12.50
C GLY A 338 0.84 -1.10 -12.08
N MET A 339 1.77 -0.13 -12.05
CA MET A 339 1.43 1.27 -11.78
C MET A 339 0.75 1.93 -12.98
N GLN A 340 -0.06 2.95 -12.70
CA GLN A 340 -0.64 3.85 -13.69
C GLN A 340 0.46 4.64 -14.42
N LYS A 341 0.21 5.03 -15.68
CA LYS A 341 1.09 5.94 -16.43
C LYS A 341 1.29 7.25 -15.68
N TYR A 342 2.49 7.80 -15.74
CA TYR A 342 2.82 9.06 -15.07
C TYR A 342 1.94 10.22 -15.54
N SER A 343 1.74 10.34 -16.87
CA SER A 343 0.88 11.36 -17.44
C SER A 343 -0.58 11.27 -16.98
N ILE A 344 -1.08 10.07 -16.76
CA ILE A 344 -2.44 9.86 -16.23
C ILE A 344 -2.52 10.24 -14.75
N ASP A 345 -1.49 9.91 -13.96
CA ASP A 345 -1.43 10.34 -12.56
C ASP A 345 -1.43 11.87 -12.42
N GLN A 346 -0.79 12.60 -13.33
CA GLN A 346 -0.88 14.06 -13.37
C GLN A 346 -2.32 14.55 -13.62
N LEU A 347 -3.03 13.93 -14.56
CA LEU A 347 -4.45 14.26 -14.84
C LEU A 347 -5.34 13.93 -13.64
N LYS A 348 -5.11 12.80 -12.96
CA LYS A 348 -5.83 12.44 -11.74
C LYS A 348 -5.70 13.51 -10.66
N ARG A 349 -4.53 14.15 -10.51
CA ARG A 349 -4.34 15.28 -9.57
C ARG A 349 -5.16 16.49 -9.94
N ILE A 350 -5.25 16.79 -11.24
CA ILE A 350 -6.07 17.90 -11.74
C ILE A 350 -7.55 17.61 -11.41
N ASP A 351 -8.01 16.42 -11.72
CA ASP A 351 -9.38 16.00 -11.45
C ASP A 351 -9.68 15.93 -9.94
N GLN A 352 -8.74 15.47 -9.12
CA GLN A 352 -8.90 15.48 -7.67
C GLN A 352 -9.18 16.90 -7.16
N LYS A 353 -8.44 17.89 -7.65
CA LYS A 353 -8.65 19.30 -7.28
C LYS A 353 -9.96 19.87 -7.82
N ASN A 354 -10.33 19.54 -9.05
CA ASN A 354 -11.45 20.16 -9.76
C ASN A 354 -12.79 19.47 -9.48
N LEU A 355 -12.79 18.14 -9.33
CA LEU A 355 -14.00 17.32 -9.21
C LEU A 355 -14.26 16.84 -7.79
N GLY A 356 -13.26 16.96 -6.89
CA GLY A 356 -13.35 16.45 -5.53
C GLY A 356 -13.28 14.92 -5.42
N ILE A 357 -12.82 14.24 -6.48
CA ILE A 357 -12.60 12.80 -6.49
C ILE A 357 -11.21 12.55 -5.92
N LYS A 358 -11.11 11.75 -4.86
CA LYS A 358 -9.83 11.32 -4.29
C LYS A 358 -9.32 10.07 -4.97
N PHE A 359 -8.15 10.17 -5.60
CA PHE A 359 -7.45 9.03 -6.21
C PHE A 359 -6.44 8.38 -5.28
N PHE A 360 -6.35 8.83 -4.03
CA PHE A 360 -5.46 8.30 -2.99
C PHE A 360 -3.99 8.22 -3.43
N PHE A 361 -3.47 9.37 -3.87
CA PHE A 361 -2.04 9.55 -4.01
C PHE A 361 -1.41 9.49 -2.62
N TYR A 362 -0.32 8.76 -2.55
CA TYR A 362 0.32 8.44 -1.30
C TYR A 362 0.88 9.68 -0.56
N PHE A 363 0.78 9.70 0.77
CA PHE A 363 1.54 10.41 1.81
C PHE A 363 1.79 11.91 1.68
N LEU A 364 2.02 12.43 0.53
CA LEU A 364 2.81 13.65 0.33
C LEU A 364 1.99 14.86 -0.10
N GLU A 365 0.68 14.73 -0.05
CA GLU A 365 -0.24 15.85 -0.23
C GLU A 365 -0.59 16.49 1.13
N ARG A 366 0.46 16.86 1.88
CA ARG A 366 0.31 17.74 3.05
C ARG A 366 0.47 19.18 2.66
#